data_365c9809b5f4ac3c34bdd7cc3b7a460b
#
_entry.id   365c9809b5f4ac3c34bdd7cc3b7a460b
#
_cell.length_a   1.000
_cell.length_b   1.000
_cell.length_c   1.000
_cell.angle_alpha   90.00
_cell.angle_beta   90.00
_cell.angle_gamma   90.00
#
_symmetry.space_group_name_H-M   'P 1'
#
loop_
_entity.id
_entity.type
_entity.pdbx_description
1 polymer ?
#
loop_
_entity_poly.entity_id
_entity_poly.type
_entity_poly.pdbx_seq_one_letter_code
_entity_poly.pdbx_strand_id
1 'polypeptide(L)'
;MKIAIISEHASPLAVAGGVDSGGQNIYVANVARQLQRSGHQVDVFTRRDRALLPSISNMDGIRVIHAPAGPPLQLPKEQLLPYMGAFADFLIGFFRREKTPYHVMHANFFMSGLAGLKVRRALGVPLVTTFHALGRVRRLHQGTDDGFPDERFAIEDELVRRSDAIIAECPQDEADLIDLYHADAERIDIVPCGFDADEFHPMDRDAARDALGWPRDRFIVLQLGRIVQRKGIDNVIRGVGALKMQHGIDARLYIVGGNSDAPNEIATPEIARLRGIATQEQIANETVFVGRRGRRRLRMFYSAANVFVTTPWYEPFGITPVEAMACGTPVIGADVGGIRHSVKHGETGWLVPPRDPAALAMKLATLQRDPELARRMGEAGLARAQAEFTWSGVADSLTDIYRRVADVNTVFARSESTEALRSAAGGAAG
;
A
#
# COMPACT_ATOMS: atom_id res chain seq x y z
N MET A 1 7.93 -9.11 21.55
CA MET A 1 8.47 -7.71 21.59
C MET A 1 7.34 -6.73 21.78
N LYS A 2 7.66 -5.49 22.22
CA LYS A 2 6.74 -4.36 22.17
C LYS A 2 7.13 -3.46 20.98
N ILE A 3 6.21 -3.25 20.05
CA ILE A 3 6.44 -2.64 18.76
C ILE A 3 5.59 -1.38 18.64
N ALA A 4 6.18 -0.27 18.20
CA ALA A 4 5.47 0.95 17.85
C ALA A 4 5.36 1.08 16.33
N ILE A 5 4.16 1.02 15.78
CA ILE A 5 3.90 1.34 14.36
C ILE A 5 3.49 2.82 14.29
N ILE A 6 4.22 3.59 13.51
CA ILE A 6 3.98 5.03 13.34
C ILE A 6 3.40 5.26 11.95
N SER A 7 2.22 5.86 11.88
CA SER A 7 1.50 6.17 10.63
C SER A 7 0.66 7.42 10.82
N GLU A 8 1.27 8.59 10.64
CA GLU A 8 0.71 9.88 11.03
C GLU A 8 -0.63 10.21 10.32
N HIS A 9 -0.81 9.84 9.04
CA HIS A 9 -2.02 10.15 8.26
C HIS A 9 -2.87 8.92 7.91
N ALA A 10 -2.27 7.72 7.87
CA ALA A 10 -2.95 6.50 7.45
C ALA A 10 -3.38 5.67 8.68
N SER A 11 -4.43 6.13 9.36
CA SER A 11 -4.98 5.43 10.52
C SER A 11 -5.48 4.03 10.15
N PRO A 12 -5.17 2.97 10.96
CA PRO A 12 -5.68 1.62 10.73
C PRO A 12 -7.20 1.51 10.94
N LEU A 13 -7.81 2.51 11.56
CA LEU A 13 -9.25 2.60 11.80
C LEU A 13 -10.01 3.29 10.65
N ALA A 14 -9.31 3.80 9.65
CA ALA A 14 -9.94 4.47 8.52
C ALA A 14 -10.72 3.46 7.66
N VAL A 15 -11.90 3.89 7.21
CA VAL A 15 -12.70 3.10 6.28
C VAL A 15 -12.02 3.06 4.92
N ALA A 16 -11.70 1.88 4.42
CA ALA A 16 -11.06 1.71 3.11
C ALA A 16 -11.84 2.39 1.99
N GLY A 17 -11.14 3.15 1.13
CA GLY A 17 -11.74 3.89 0.01
C GLY A 17 -12.16 5.33 0.35
N GLY A 18 -11.87 5.86 1.54
CA GLY A 18 -11.98 7.30 1.84
C GLY A 18 -10.93 8.14 1.09
N VAL A 19 -11.06 9.48 1.15
CA VAL A 19 -10.24 10.44 0.38
C VAL A 19 -8.73 10.20 0.57
N ASP A 20 -8.27 9.90 1.77
CA ASP A 20 -6.87 9.55 2.09
C ASP A 20 -6.71 8.11 2.63
N SER A 21 -7.69 7.23 2.36
CA SER A 21 -7.61 5.82 2.76
C SER A 21 -7.19 4.96 1.57
N GLY A 22 -5.99 4.41 1.63
CA GLY A 22 -5.36 3.64 0.55
C GLY A 22 -4.60 2.43 1.03
N GLY A 23 -3.64 1.97 0.24
CA GLY A 23 -2.81 0.80 0.54
C GLY A 23 -2.12 0.86 1.89
N GLN A 24 -1.60 2.02 2.30
CA GLN A 24 -0.92 2.19 3.59
C GLN A 24 -1.84 1.92 4.80
N ASN A 25 -3.12 2.35 4.76
CA ASN A 25 -4.06 2.06 5.84
C ASN A 25 -4.31 0.54 5.97
N ILE A 26 -4.42 -0.14 4.82
CA ILE A 26 -4.59 -1.60 4.74
C ILE A 26 -3.34 -2.29 5.28
N TYR A 27 -2.15 -1.85 4.86
CA TYR A 27 -0.87 -2.36 5.32
C TYR A 27 -0.74 -2.24 6.84
N VAL A 28 -0.87 -1.03 7.39
CA VAL A 28 -0.73 -0.77 8.83
C VAL A 28 -1.71 -1.59 9.66
N ALA A 29 -2.97 -1.68 9.23
CA ALA A 29 -3.99 -2.45 9.95
C ALA A 29 -3.67 -3.95 9.97
N ASN A 30 -3.28 -4.52 8.84
CA ASN A 30 -3.04 -5.96 8.73
C ASN A 30 -1.71 -6.36 9.37
N VAL A 31 -0.65 -5.59 9.17
CA VAL A 31 0.64 -5.82 9.83
C VAL A 31 0.47 -5.77 11.36
N ALA A 32 -0.22 -4.76 11.88
CA ALA A 32 -0.47 -4.66 13.33
C ALA A 32 -1.24 -5.88 13.87
N ARG A 33 -2.30 -6.33 13.17
CA ARG A 33 -3.07 -7.52 13.56
C ARG A 33 -2.24 -8.80 13.53
N GLN A 34 -1.46 -9.02 12.48
CA GLN A 34 -0.67 -10.25 12.38
C GLN A 34 0.47 -10.27 13.39
N LEU A 35 1.17 -9.16 13.61
CA LEU A 35 2.18 -9.07 14.66
C LEU A 35 1.60 -9.34 16.05
N GLN A 36 0.39 -8.85 16.33
CA GLN A 36 -0.31 -9.16 17.58
C GLN A 36 -0.67 -10.65 17.68
N ARG A 37 -1.19 -11.25 16.60
CA ARG A 37 -1.50 -12.70 16.54
C ARG A 37 -0.25 -13.54 16.76
N SER A 38 0.92 -13.07 16.33
CA SER A 38 2.24 -13.70 16.58
C SER A 38 2.77 -13.44 18.00
N GLY A 39 1.95 -12.88 18.92
CA GLY A 39 2.30 -12.70 20.34
C GLY A 39 3.09 -11.44 20.63
N HIS A 40 3.17 -10.47 19.74
CA HIS A 40 3.79 -9.17 20.00
C HIS A 40 2.79 -8.20 20.64
N GLN A 41 3.28 -7.31 21.50
CA GLN A 41 2.51 -6.15 21.95
C GLN A 41 2.68 -5.04 20.90
N VAL A 42 1.60 -4.62 20.27
CA VAL A 42 1.62 -3.62 19.19
C VAL A 42 0.80 -2.41 19.58
N ASP A 43 1.39 -1.24 19.40
CA ASP A 43 0.72 0.05 19.48
C ASP A 43 0.85 0.78 18.14
N VAL A 44 -0.24 1.39 17.67
CA VAL A 44 -0.24 2.19 16.44
C VAL A 44 -0.42 3.66 16.81
N PHE A 45 0.48 4.51 16.33
CA PHE A 45 0.45 5.95 16.55
C PHE A 45 0.01 6.66 15.27
N THR A 46 -1.05 7.45 15.37
CA THR A 46 -1.58 8.25 14.27
C THR A 46 -1.95 9.65 14.77
N ARG A 47 -2.10 10.60 13.86
CA ARG A 47 -2.53 11.94 14.23
C ARG A 47 -4.03 11.96 14.59
N ARG A 48 -4.41 12.76 15.56
CA ARG A 48 -5.82 13.02 15.87
C ARG A 48 -6.43 13.91 14.80
N ASP A 49 -7.26 13.33 13.95
CA ASP A 49 -7.87 13.98 12.78
C ASP A 49 -9.33 14.43 12.98
N ARG A 50 -9.88 14.21 14.15
CA ARG A 50 -11.24 14.63 14.54
C ARG A 50 -11.30 14.96 16.04
N ALA A 51 -12.02 16.03 16.36
CA ALA A 51 -12.11 16.53 17.74
C ALA A 51 -12.71 15.51 18.73
N LEU A 52 -13.67 14.71 18.28
CA LEU A 52 -14.37 13.72 19.11
C LEU A 52 -13.63 12.37 19.22
N LEU A 53 -12.48 12.19 18.56
CA LEU A 53 -11.72 10.95 18.73
C LEU A 53 -11.15 10.87 20.16
N PRO A 54 -11.27 9.70 20.82
CA PRO A 54 -10.59 9.48 22.08
C PRO A 54 -9.06 9.52 21.90
N SER A 55 -8.31 9.77 22.97
CA SER A 55 -6.83 9.73 22.90
C SER A 55 -6.28 8.35 22.54
N ILE A 56 -7.01 7.28 22.91
CA ILE A 56 -6.67 5.88 22.58
C ILE A 56 -7.97 5.18 22.15
N SER A 57 -7.93 4.52 21.00
CA SER A 57 -8.95 3.57 20.54
C SER A 57 -8.41 2.15 20.60
N ASN A 58 -9.30 1.16 20.63
CA ASN A 58 -8.95 -0.25 20.55
C ASN A 58 -9.31 -0.80 19.16
N MET A 59 -8.38 -1.52 18.55
CA MET A 59 -8.57 -2.29 17.33
C MET A 59 -8.14 -3.73 17.59
N ASP A 60 -9.10 -4.60 17.86
CA ASP A 60 -8.84 -6.04 18.08
C ASP A 60 -7.78 -6.30 19.17
N GLY A 61 -7.76 -5.50 20.24
CA GLY A 61 -6.76 -5.58 21.32
C GLY A 61 -5.52 -4.71 21.13
N ILE A 62 -5.34 -4.08 19.95
CA ILE A 62 -4.27 -3.17 19.63
C ILE A 62 -4.67 -1.76 20.06
N ARG A 63 -3.79 -1.05 20.77
CA ARG A 63 -4.00 0.37 21.09
C ARG A 63 -3.69 1.22 19.85
N VAL A 64 -4.64 2.03 19.42
CA VAL A 64 -4.44 3.07 18.40
C VAL A 64 -4.42 4.42 19.12
N ILE A 65 -3.25 5.02 19.20
CA ILE A 65 -2.98 6.25 19.93
C ILE A 65 -3.13 7.45 18.99
N HIS A 66 -4.03 8.38 19.33
CA HIS A 66 -4.30 9.57 18.53
C HIS A 66 -3.52 10.78 19.07
N ALA A 67 -2.36 11.06 18.48
CA ALA A 67 -1.49 12.16 18.88
C ALA A 67 -2.09 13.54 18.51
N PRO A 68 -2.14 14.48 19.47
CA PRO A 68 -2.67 15.83 19.23
C PRO A 68 -1.64 16.72 18.53
N ALA A 69 -1.35 16.43 17.27
CA ALA A 69 -0.40 17.17 16.44
C ALA A 69 -1.16 18.00 15.39
N GLY A 70 -1.21 19.30 15.58
CA GLY A 70 -2.00 20.22 14.77
C GLY A 70 -3.52 20.19 15.05
N PRO A 71 -4.34 20.82 14.20
CA PRO A 71 -5.77 20.91 14.42
C PRO A 71 -6.45 19.53 14.32
N PRO A 72 -7.46 19.24 15.15
CA PRO A 72 -8.14 17.94 15.17
C PRO A 72 -9.20 17.86 14.05
N LEU A 73 -8.74 17.93 12.79
CA LEU A 73 -9.57 17.78 11.59
C LEU A 73 -8.77 17.08 10.48
N GLN A 74 -9.49 16.54 9.52
CA GLN A 74 -8.87 15.94 8.35
C GLN A 74 -8.19 17.03 7.51
N LEU A 75 -6.91 16.83 7.25
CA LEU A 75 -6.09 17.67 6.38
C LEU A 75 -5.55 16.83 5.24
N PRO A 76 -5.39 17.39 4.05
CA PRO A 76 -4.59 16.76 3.00
C PRO A 76 -3.20 16.41 3.54
N LYS A 77 -2.70 15.23 3.24
CA LYS A 77 -1.40 14.75 3.76
C LYS A 77 -0.23 15.67 3.36
N GLU A 78 -0.35 16.36 2.22
CA GLU A 78 0.62 17.36 1.74
C GLU A 78 0.77 18.56 2.70
N GLN A 79 -0.20 18.77 3.60
CA GLN A 79 -0.20 19.87 4.58
C GLN A 79 0.22 19.42 6.00
N LEU A 80 0.62 18.17 6.19
CA LEU A 80 0.88 17.62 7.53
C LEU A 80 2.32 17.84 8.03
N LEU A 81 3.27 18.09 7.14
CA LEU A 81 4.69 18.23 7.48
C LEU A 81 4.97 19.22 8.63
N PRO A 82 4.33 20.42 8.70
CA PRO A 82 4.55 21.37 9.80
C PRO A 82 4.21 20.84 11.19
N TYR A 83 3.37 19.81 11.29
CA TYR A 83 2.94 19.24 12.59
C TYR A 83 3.79 18.08 13.07
N MET A 84 4.79 17.64 12.29
CA MET A 84 5.60 16.46 12.65
C MET A 84 6.52 16.71 13.83
N GLY A 85 6.86 17.97 14.13
CA GLY A 85 7.56 18.34 15.36
C GLY A 85 6.74 17.98 16.60
N ALA A 86 5.51 18.49 16.69
CA ALA A 86 4.59 18.22 17.81
C ALA A 86 4.21 16.72 17.88
N PHE A 87 4.09 16.04 16.72
CA PHE A 87 3.86 14.61 16.69
C PHE A 87 5.01 13.84 17.33
N ALA A 88 6.26 14.17 17.00
CA ALA A 88 7.44 13.54 17.59
C ALA A 88 7.55 13.80 19.09
N ASP A 89 7.30 15.04 19.54
CA ASP A 89 7.34 15.39 20.97
C ASP A 89 6.29 14.62 21.77
N PHE A 90 5.11 14.42 21.22
CA PHE A 90 4.08 13.58 21.80
C PHE A 90 4.56 12.12 21.93
N LEU A 91 5.16 11.55 20.86
CA LEU A 91 5.70 10.19 20.87
C LEU A 91 6.77 10.03 21.96
N ILE A 92 7.74 10.95 22.03
CA ILE A 92 8.79 10.93 23.06
C ILE A 92 8.19 10.94 24.46
N GLY A 93 7.25 11.84 24.71
CA GLY A 93 6.55 11.92 25.99
C GLY A 93 5.74 10.67 26.32
N PHE A 94 5.09 10.06 25.33
CA PHE A 94 4.33 8.83 25.50
C PHE A 94 5.25 7.64 25.81
N PHE A 95 6.32 7.45 25.05
CA PHE A 95 7.27 6.35 25.22
C PHE A 95 7.93 6.38 26.62
N ARG A 96 8.30 7.58 27.10
CA ARG A 96 8.90 7.74 28.44
C ARG A 96 7.96 7.33 29.59
N ARG A 97 6.64 7.43 29.39
CA ARG A 97 5.64 7.05 30.42
C ARG A 97 5.27 5.57 30.39
N GLU A 98 5.63 4.85 29.32
CA GLU A 98 5.34 3.42 29.21
C GLU A 98 6.22 2.60 30.17
N LYS A 99 5.59 1.66 30.90
CA LYS A 99 6.31 0.80 31.86
C LYS A 99 7.29 -0.14 31.17
N THR A 100 6.93 -0.63 30.00
CA THR A 100 7.78 -1.50 29.15
C THR A 100 8.26 -0.67 27.97
N PRO A 101 9.58 -0.54 27.75
CA PRO A 101 10.10 0.21 26.62
C PRO A 101 9.72 -0.45 25.30
N TYR A 102 9.64 0.35 24.24
CA TYR A 102 9.51 -0.17 22.87
C TYR A 102 10.86 -0.74 22.43
N HIS A 103 10.81 -1.92 21.80
CA HIS A 103 12.00 -2.60 21.27
C HIS A 103 12.36 -2.09 19.89
N VAL A 104 11.35 -1.64 19.12
CA VAL A 104 11.50 -1.14 17.75
C VAL A 104 10.34 -0.19 17.41
N MET A 105 10.63 0.78 16.54
CA MET A 105 9.65 1.61 15.86
C MET A 105 9.65 1.27 14.37
N HIS A 106 8.46 1.11 13.78
CA HIS A 106 8.28 0.99 12.33
C HIS A 106 7.51 2.19 11.81
N ALA A 107 8.21 3.08 11.14
CA ALA A 107 7.63 4.27 10.53
C ALA A 107 7.14 3.97 9.12
N ASN A 108 5.91 4.36 8.86
CA ASN A 108 5.23 4.19 7.58
C ASN A 108 5.03 5.56 6.93
N PHE A 109 5.75 5.81 5.86
CA PHE A 109 5.85 7.08 5.14
C PHE A 109 6.90 8.04 5.72
N PHE A 110 7.40 8.98 4.89
CA PHE A 110 8.53 9.85 5.23
C PHE A 110 8.26 10.76 6.43
N MET A 111 7.03 11.24 6.63
CA MET A 111 6.66 12.09 7.75
C MET A 111 6.66 11.33 9.08
N SER A 112 6.16 10.08 9.09
CA SER A 112 6.31 9.17 10.24
C SER A 112 7.78 8.89 10.52
N GLY A 113 8.58 8.71 9.47
CA GLY A 113 10.02 8.54 9.57
C GLY A 113 10.72 9.74 10.20
N LEU A 114 10.38 10.97 9.78
CA LEU A 114 10.91 12.20 10.36
C LEU A 114 10.64 12.28 11.88
N ALA A 115 9.43 11.95 12.30
CA ALA A 115 9.09 11.87 13.72
C ALA A 115 9.89 10.75 14.41
N GLY A 116 9.99 9.59 13.79
CA GLY A 116 10.76 8.45 14.28
C GLY A 116 12.25 8.76 14.49
N LEU A 117 12.89 9.53 13.59
CA LEU A 117 14.28 9.97 13.77
C LEU A 117 14.47 10.81 15.03
N LYS A 118 13.52 11.70 15.37
CA LYS A 118 13.58 12.48 16.61
C LYS A 118 13.42 11.59 17.83
N VAL A 119 12.51 10.61 17.80
CA VAL A 119 12.33 9.63 18.87
C VAL A 119 13.59 8.78 19.04
N ARG A 120 14.16 8.26 17.93
CA ARG A 120 15.42 7.50 17.95
C ARG A 120 16.56 8.27 18.59
N ARG A 121 16.73 9.54 18.22
CA ARG A 121 17.76 10.41 18.81
C ARG A 121 17.55 10.64 20.32
N ALA A 122 16.28 10.77 20.77
CA ALA A 122 15.95 11.10 22.16
C ALA A 122 15.92 9.89 23.09
N LEU A 123 15.66 8.68 22.58
CA LEU A 123 15.37 7.49 23.38
C LEU A 123 16.17 6.24 22.99
N GLY A 124 16.93 6.27 21.89
CA GLY A 124 17.72 5.13 21.41
C GLY A 124 16.90 3.98 20.85
N VAL A 125 15.59 4.13 20.62
CA VAL A 125 14.74 3.06 20.08
C VAL A 125 15.05 2.88 18.58
N PRO A 126 15.34 1.65 18.09
CA PRO A 126 15.62 1.40 16.70
C PRO A 126 14.48 1.80 15.77
N LEU A 127 14.81 2.29 14.57
CA LEU A 127 13.88 2.77 13.56
C LEU A 127 13.95 1.93 12.29
N VAL A 128 12.86 1.27 11.94
CA VAL A 128 12.60 0.66 10.63
C VAL A 128 11.71 1.60 9.83
N THR A 129 11.96 1.76 8.54
CA THR A 129 11.19 2.67 7.69
C THR A 129 10.67 1.99 6.43
N THR A 130 9.37 2.09 6.16
CA THR A 130 8.74 1.79 4.86
C THR A 130 8.22 3.09 4.25
N PHE A 131 8.65 3.43 3.04
CA PHE A 131 8.27 4.70 2.40
C PHE A 131 6.87 4.68 1.78
N HIS A 132 6.36 3.54 1.32
CA HIS A 132 5.10 3.35 0.57
C HIS A 132 4.96 4.17 -0.71
N ALA A 133 5.76 5.19 -0.88
CA ALA A 133 5.89 5.98 -2.10
C ALA A 133 7.09 6.90 -1.96
N LEU A 134 8.13 6.69 -2.72
CA LEU A 134 9.33 7.52 -2.76
C LEU A 134 9.05 8.86 -3.46
N GLY A 135 9.52 9.95 -2.89
CA GLY A 135 9.27 11.31 -3.39
C GLY A 135 9.88 11.55 -4.76
N ARG A 136 11.14 11.11 -4.99
CA ARG A 136 11.78 11.24 -6.29
C ARG A 136 11.06 10.45 -7.38
N VAL A 137 10.61 9.23 -7.09
CA VAL A 137 9.80 8.43 -8.03
C VAL A 137 8.48 9.13 -8.35
N ARG A 138 7.79 9.66 -7.34
CA ARG A 138 6.57 10.45 -7.58
C ARG A 138 6.83 11.65 -8.48
N ARG A 139 7.90 12.41 -8.21
CA ARG A 139 8.26 13.60 -8.99
C ARG A 139 8.59 13.25 -10.44
N LEU A 140 9.26 12.12 -10.71
CA LEU A 140 9.53 11.63 -12.06
C LEU A 140 8.25 11.37 -12.86
N HIS A 141 7.19 10.86 -12.21
CA HIS A 141 5.95 10.49 -12.89
C HIS A 141 4.87 11.56 -12.88
N GLN A 142 4.84 12.44 -11.89
CA GLN A 142 3.80 13.46 -11.71
C GLN A 142 4.31 14.89 -11.98
N GLY A 143 5.62 15.10 -12.05
CA GLY A 143 6.18 16.43 -12.28
C GLY A 143 5.72 17.43 -11.21
N THR A 144 5.22 18.59 -11.66
CA THR A 144 4.70 19.67 -10.80
C THR A 144 3.38 19.33 -10.09
N ASP A 145 2.67 18.28 -10.52
CA ASP A 145 1.44 17.83 -9.88
C ASP A 145 1.69 17.04 -8.59
N ASP A 146 2.95 16.79 -8.22
CA ASP A 146 3.30 16.27 -6.91
C ASP A 146 3.18 17.35 -5.85
N GLY A 147 2.08 17.38 -5.12
CA GLY A 147 1.75 18.42 -4.14
C GLY A 147 2.62 18.47 -2.88
N PHE A 148 3.67 17.64 -2.76
CA PHE A 148 4.59 17.68 -1.64
C PHE A 148 5.71 18.71 -1.86
N PRO A 149 6.18 19.39 -0.77
CA PRO A 149 7.29 20.32 -0.85
C PRO A 149 8.63 19.62 -1.08
N ASP A 150 9.60 20.31 -1.66
CA ASP A 150 10.95 19.77 -1.96
C ASP A 150 11.75 19.37 -0.72
N GLU A 151 11.42 19.91 0.46
CA GLU A 151 11.97 19.49 1.76
C GLU A 151 11.83 17.98 1.99
N ARG A 152 10.83 17.34 1.37
CA ARG A 152 10.63 15.91 1.40
C ARG A 152 11.88 15.13 0.96
N PHE A 153 12.57 15.58 -0.07
CA PHE A 153 13.75 14.89 -0.60
C PHE A 153 14.89 14.84 0.43
N ALA A 154 15.16 15.97 1.10
CA ALA A 154 16.18 16.01 2.15
C ALA A 154 15.81 15.15 3.37
N ILE A 155 14.52 15.09 3.72
CA ILE A 155 14.01 14.24 4.79
C ILE A 155 14.19 12.75 4.42
N GLU A 156 13.82 12.37 3.20
CA GLU A 156 13.99 10.99 2.72
C GLU A 156 15.48 10.59 2.65
N ASP A 157 16.38 11.49 2.21
CA ASP A 157 17.83 11.26 2.25
C ASP A 157 18.34 11.04 3.68
N GLU A 158 17.83 11.79 4.66
CA GLU A 158 18.22 11.58 6.06
C GLU A 158 17.69 10.26 6.60
N LEU A 159 16.46 9.89 6.23
CA LEU A 159 15.86 8.60 6.62
C LEU A 159 16.65 7.42 6.05
N VAL A 160 17.00 7.47 4.77
CA VAL A 160 17.81 6.43 4.12
C VAL A 160 19.17 6.26 4.82
N ARG A 161 19.80 7.35 5.22
CA ARG A 161 21.10 7.30 5.92
C ARG A 161 21.00 6.81 7.37
N ARG A 162 19.88 7.05 8.07
CA ARG A 162 19.79 6.91 9.53
C ARG A 162 18.81 5.85 10.03
N SER A 163 17.96 5.29 9.20
CA SER A 163 17.13 4.14 9.58
C SER A 163 17.99 2.91 9.86
N ASP A 164 17.65 2.12 10.85
CA ASP A 164 18.38 0.90 11.20
C ASP A 164 18.09 -0.22 10.18
N ALA A 165 16.90 -0.20 9.56
CA ALA A 165 16.55 -0.99 8.37
C ALA A 165 15.53 -0.22 7.52
N ILE A 166 15.51 -0.50 6.23
CA ILE A 166 14.57 0.05 5.25
C ILE A 166 13.82 -1.11 4.63
N ILE A 167 12.50 -1.01 4.56
CA ILE A 167 11.66 -1.99 3.88
C ILE A 167 11.32 -1.48 2.49
N ALA A 168 11.78 -2.20 1.48
CA ALA A 168 11.33 -2.08 0.10
C ALA A 168 10.16 -3.02 -0.14
N GLU A 169 9.09 -2.54 -0.78
CA GLU A 169 7.90 -3.37 -1.00
C GLU A 169 8.05 -4.32 -2.21
N CYS A 170 9.06 -4.08 -3.06
CA CYS A 170 9.39 -4.91 -4.22
C CYS A 170 10.83 -4.64 -4.69
N PRO A 171 11.41 -5.47 -5.61
CA PRO A 171 12.75 -5.24 -6.17
C PRO A 171 12.92 -3.88 -6.88
N GLN A 172 11.85 -3.34 -7.49
CA GLN A 172 11.93 -2.01 -8.11
C GLN A 172 12.08 -0.91 -7.04
N ASP A 173 11.39 -1.04 -5.91
CA ASP A 173 11.47 -0.08 -4.79
C ASP A 173 12.87 -0.11 -4.16
N GLU A 174 13.50 -1.29 -4.05
CA GLU A 174 14.91 -1.45 -3.66
C GLU A 174 15.85 -0.76 -4.66
N ALA A 175 15.67 -1.01 -5.96
CA ALA A 175 16.47 -0.36 -6.99
C ALA A 175 16.33 1.17 -6.96
N ASP A 176 15.10 1.67 -6.81
CA ASP A 176 14.83 3.11 -6.69
C ASP A 176 15.48 3.73 -5.44
N LEU A 177 15.53 3.00 -4.31
CA LEU A 177 16.24 3.42 -3.10
C LEU A 177 17.77 3.50 -3.33
N ILE A 178 18.35 2.53 -4.02
CA ILE A 178 19.78 2.51 -4.34
C ILE A 178 20.12 3.60 -5.36
N ASP A 179 19.40 3.65 -6.47
CA ASP A 179 19.74 4.50 -7.62
C ASP A 179 19.43 5.99 -7.35
N LEU A 180 18.33 6.29 -6.68
CA LEU A 180 17.86 7.67 -6.48
C LEU A 180 18.24 8.26 -5.12
N TYR A 181 18.49 7.43 -4.11
CA TYR A 181 18.78 7.88 -2.74
C TYR A 181 20.12 7.40 -2.20
N HIS A 182 20.88 6.62 -3.00
CA HIS A 182 22.16 6.06 -2.62
C HIS A 182 22.09 5.24 -1.32
N ALA A 183 21.01 4.49 -1.16
CA ALA A 183 20.79 3.64 0.00
C ALA A 183 21.83 2.51 0.02
N ASP A 184 22.26 2.15 1.23
CA ASP A 184 23.08 0.98 1.47
C ASP A 184 22.21 -0.29 1.32
N ALA A 185 22.53 -1.12 0.34
CA ALA A 185 21.76 -2.32 0.03
C ALA A 185 21.70 -3.31 1.22
N GLU A 186 22.74 -3.34 2.09
CA GLU A 186 22.76 -4.22 3.26
C GLU A 186 21.72 -3.84 4.33
N ARG A 187 21.15 -2.63 4.24
CA ARG A 187 20.09 -2.15 5.14
C ARG A 187 18.71 -2.19 4.53
N ILE A 188 18.59 -2.67 3.28
CA ILE A 188 17.30 -2.82 2.61
C ILE A 188 16.87 -4.28 2.68
N ASP A 189 15.64 -4.49 3.13
CA ASP A 189 14.97 -5.79 3.10
C ASP A 189 13.73 -5.69 2.20
N ILE A 190 13.56 -6.64 1.28
CA ILE A 190 12.37 -6.71 0.45
C ILE A 190 11.29 -7.47 1.21
N VAL A 191 10.22 -6.75 1.60
CA VAL A 191 9.04 -7.33 2.25
C VAL A 191 7.80 -6.83 1.50
N PRO A 192 7.14 -7.68 0.70
CA PRO A 192 5.98 -7.30 -0.09
C PRO A 192 4.77 -6.98 0.80
N CYS A 193 3.75 -6.32 0.22
CA CYS A 193 2.44 -6.29 0.87
C CYS A 193 1.73 -7.64 0.73
N GLY A 194 0.71 -7.86 1.57
CA GLY A 194 -0.05 -9.08 1.58
C GLY A 194 -1.53 -8.90 1.24
N PHE A 195 -2.26 -10.01 1.25
CA PHE A 195 -3.71 -10.06 1.25
C PHE A 195 -4.22 -10.84 2.46
N ASP A 196 -5.49 -10.66 2.80
CA ASP A 196 -6.17 -11.40 3.85
C ASP A 196 -6.95 -12.57 3.23
N ALA A 197 -6.54 -13.81 3.53
CA ALA A 197 -7.16 -15.03 2.97
C ALA A 197 -8.60 -15.27 3.47
N ASP A 198 -8.96 -14.70 4.62
CA ASP A 198 -10.34 -14.75 5.12
C ASP A 198 -11.25 -13.79 4.33
N GLU A 199 -10.68 -12.69 3.80
CA GLU A 199 -11.42 -11.71 2.99
C GLU A 199 -11.39 -12.05 1.49
N PHE A 200 -10.27 -12.55 0.96
CA PHE A 200 -10.04 -12.78 -0.46
C PHE A 200 -9.70 -14.26 -0.73
N HIS A 201 -10.66 -14.95 -1.29
CA HIS A 201 -10.56 -16.33 -1.77
C HIS A 201 -11.56 -16.51 -2.91
N PRO A 202 -11.41 -17.53 -3.77
CA PRO A 202 -12.32 -17.73 -4.89
C PRO A 202 -13.78 -17.89 -4.46
N MET A 203 -14.67 -17.38 -5.28
CA MET A 203 -16.12 -17.67 -5.26
C MET A 203 -16.52 -18.21 -6.61
N ASP A 204 -17.61 -18.97 -6.66
CA ASP A 204 -18.25 -19.29 -7.93
C ASP A 204 -18.61 -18.03 -8.69
N ARG A 205 -18.20 -17.95 -9.96
CA ARG A 205 -18.32 -16.76 -10.80
C ARG A 205 -19.79 -16.40 -11.03
N ASP A 206 -20.63 -17.39 -11.30
CA ASP A 206 -22.03 -17.13 -11.60
C ASP A 206 -22.78 -16.70 -10.34
N ALA A 207 -22.49 -17.30 -9.21
CA ALA A 207 -23.03 -16.86 -7.93
C ALA A 207 -22.60 -15.43 -7.57
N ALA A 208 -21.34 -15.07 -7.85
CA ALA A 208 -20.85 -13.70 -7.65
C ALA A 208 -21.54 -12.70 -8.59
N ARG A 209 -21.77 -13.07 -9.87
CA ARG A 209 -22.51 -12.25 -10.84
C ARG A 209 -23.95 -12.05 -10.46
N ASP A 210 -24.64 -13.11 -10.03
CA ASP A 210 -26.03 -13.03 -9.56
C ASP A 210 -26.16 -12.07 -8.37
N ALA A 211 -25.25 -12.18 -7.39
CA ALA A 211 -25.24 -11.31 -6.21
C ALA A 211 -24.97 -9.83 -6.54
N LEU A 212 -24.29 -9.56 -7.68
CA LEU A 212 -24.02 -8.21 -8.17
C LEU A 212 -25.03 -7.72 -9.21
N GLY A 213 -25.93 -8.57 -9.70
CA GLY A 213 -26.84 -8.28 -10.82
C GLY A 213 -26.07 -8.12 -12.15
N TRP A 214 -24.96 -8.85 -12.33
CA TRP A 214 -24.13 -8.79 -13.53
C TRP A 214 -24.52 -9.89 -14.54
N PRO A 215 -24.38 -9.61 -15.85
CA PRO A 215 -24.71 -10.58 -16.89
C PRO A 215 -23.76 -11.77 -16.87
N ARG A 216 -24.29 -13.00 -16.99
CA ARG A 216 -23.51 -14.23 -16.99
C ARG A 216 -22.79 -14.49 -18.33
N ASP A 217 -23.37 -14.02 -19.43
CA ASP A 217 -22.98 -14.27 -20.81
C ASP A 217 -21.97 -13.27 -21.38
N ARG A 218 -21.53 -12.29 -20.59
CA ARG A 218 -20.62 -11.23 -21.05
C ARG A 218 -19.18 -11.45 -20.59
N PHE A 219 -18.23 -11.02 -21.43
CA PHE A 219 -16.84 -10.88 -21.02
C PHE A 219 -16.71 -9.64 -20.15
N ILE A 220 -16.35 -9.84 -18.87
CA ILE A 220 -16.30 -8.80 -17.85
C ILE A 220 -14.88 -8.43 -17.52
N VAL A 221 -14.53 -7.17 -17.77
CA VAL A 221 -13.28 -6.53 -17.38
C VAL A 221 -13.54 -5.72 -16.10
N LEU A 222 -12.76 -5.97 -15.06
CA LEU A 222 -12.83 -5.23 -13.80
C LEU A 222 -11.60 -4.33 -13.63
N GLN A 223 -11.84 -3.08 -13.31
CA GLN A 223 -10.87 -2.14 -12.76
C GLN A 223 -11.33 -1.73 -11.36
N LEU A 224 -10.46 -1.83 -10.36
CA LEU A 224 -10.79 -1.53 -8.96
C LEU A 224 -9.67 -0.75 -8.29
N GLY A 225 -10.02 0.34 -7.60
CA GLY A 225 -9.08 1.16 -6.86
C GLY A 225 -9.48 2.62 -6.80
N ARG A 226 -8.57 3.48 -6.37
CA ARG A 226 -8.83 4.93 -6.36
C ARG A 226 -8.97 5.46 -7.78
N ILE A 227 -10.00 6.28 -8.00
CA ILE A 227 -10.23 6.93 -9.30
C ILE A 227 -9.43 8.24 -9.34
N VAL A 228 -8.16 8.13 -9.80
CA VAL A 228 -7.22 9.24 -9.99
C VAL A 228 -6.38 8.97 -11.25
N GLN A 229 -5.92 10.03 -11.92
CA GLN A 229 -5.27 9.93 -13.25
C GLN A 229 -4.11 8.93 -13.29
N ARG A 230 -3.20 8.98 -12.29
CA ARG A 230 -2.03 8.09 -12.25
C ARG A 230 -2.37 6.58 -12.21
N LYS A 231 -3.62 6.21 -11.91
CA LYS A 231 -4.08 4.81 -11.95
C LYS A 231 -4.38 4.31 -13.36
N GLY A 232 -4.28 5.19 -14.37
CA GLY A 232 -4.36 4.80 -15.78
C GLY A 232 -5.69 4.19 -16.19
N ILE A 233 -6.81 4.60 -15.55
CA ILE A 233 -8.15 4.10 -15.86
C ILE A 233 -8.56 4.47 -17.30
N ASP A 234 -8.10 5.61 -17.77
CA ASP A 234 -8.25 6.03 -19.17
C ASP A 234 -7.62 5.04 -20.15
N ASN A 235 -6.45 4.49 -19.83
CA ASN A 235 -5.83 3.43 -20.63
C ASN A 235 -6.69 2.15 -20.65
N VAL A 236 -7.32 1.80 -19.51
CA VAL A 236 -8.25 0.66 -19.47
C VAL A 236 -9.46 0.89 -20.36
N ILE A 237 -10.07 2.07 -20.30
CA ILE A 237 -11.22 2.43 -21.16
C ILE A 237 -10.82 2.38 -22.63
N ARG A 238 -9.70 3.01 -23.01
CA ARG A 238 -9.19 2.98 -24.40
C ARG A 238 -8.85 1.56 -24.85
N GLY A 239 -8.30 0.72 -23.96
CA GLY A 239 -8.01 -0.69 -24.26
C GLY A 239 -9.27 -1.51 -24.51
N VAL A 240 -10.36 -1.27 -23.76
CA VAL A 240 -11.65 -1.92 -24.02
C VAL A 240 -12.31 -1.38 -25.32
N GLY A 241 -12.16 -0.09 -25.61
CA GLY A 241 -12.57 0.49 -26.90
C GLY A 241 -11.82 -0.15 -28.07
N ALA A 242 -10.49 -0.26 -27.97
CA ALA A 242 -9.67 -0.94 -28.98
C ALA A 242 -10.02 -2.43 -29.11
N LEU A 243 -10.36 -3.13 -28.04
CA LEU A 243 -10.84 -4.51 -28.06
C LEU A 243 -12.08 -4.65 -28.94
N LYS A 244 -13.05 -3.75 -28.79
CA LYS A 244 -14.25 -3.71 -29.61
C LYS A 244 -13.94 -3.40 -31.08
N MET A 245 -13.18 -2.35 -31.30
CA MET A 245 -12.93 -1.85 -32.68
C MET A 245 -11.99 -2.74 -33.49
N GLN A 246 -10.93 -3.26 -32.89
CA GLN A 246 -9.88 -4.02 -33.64
C GLN A 246 -10.11 -5.52 -33.58
N HIS A 247 -10.78 -6.05 -32.55
CA HIS A 247 -10.97 -7.49 -32.36
C HIS A 247 -12.42 -7.94 -32.47
N GLY A 248 -13.40 -7.01 -32.57
CA GLY A 248 -14.82 -7.31 -32.64
C GLY A 248 -15.41 -7.93 -31.38
N ILE A 249 -14.78 -7.69 -30.23
CA ILE A 249 -15.16 -8.29 -28.95
C ILE A 249 -15.86 -7.25 -28.07
N ASP A 250 -17.13 -7.48 -27.77
CA ASP A 250 -17.90 -6.69 -26.82
C ASP A 250 -17.60 -7.14 -25.38
N ALA A 251 -17.06 -6.25 -24.56
CA ALA A 251 -16.78 -6.47 -23.15
C ALA A 251 -17.58 -5.49 -22.28
N ARG A 252 -17.92 -5.91 -21.06
CA ARG A 252 -18.46 -5.03 -20.02
C ARG A 252 -17.32 -4.59 -19.13
N LEU A 253 -17.11 -3.27 -19.00
CA LEU A 253 -16.10 -2.70 -18.10
C LEU A 253 -16.78 -2.18 -16.83
N TYR A 254 -16.40 -2.75 -15.69
CA TYR A 254 -16.81 -2.24 -14.37
C TYR A 254 -15.65 -1.53 -13.70
N ILE A 255 -15.87 -0.28 -13.29
CA ILE A 255 -14.91 0.58 -12.58
C ILE A 255 -15.42 0.79 -11.16
N VAL A 256 -14.75 0.17 -10.20
CA VAL A 256 -15.11 0.19 -8.77
C VAL A 256 -14.17 1.11 -8.01
N GLY A 257 -14.72 2.13 -7.34
CA GLY A 257 -13.94 3.10 -6.57
C GLY A 257 -14.58 4.48 -6.56
N GLY A 258 -13.80 5.46 -6.14
CA GLY A 258 -14.28 6.83 -5.97
C GLY A 258 -14.53 7.20 -4.51
N ASN A 259 -14.98 8.44 -4.27
CA ASN A 259 -15.11 9.00 -2.92
C ASN A 259 -16.54 8.86 -2.34
N SER A 260 -17.48 8.24 -3.06
CA SER A 260 -18.87 8.06 -2.68
C SER A 260 -19.39 6.67 -3.08
N ASP A 261 -20.42 6.19 -2.39
CA ASP A 261 -21.00 4.87 -2.62
C ASP A 261 -21.74 4.78 -3.97
N ALA A 262 -22.34 5.88 -4.42
CA ALA A 262 -22.81 6.05 -5.79
C ALA A 262 -21.79 6.88 -6.58
N PRO A 263 -21.61 6.61 -7.89
CA PRO A 263 -20.73 7.43 -8.73
C PRO A 263 -21.16 8.90 -8.70
N ASN A 264 -20.24 9.78 -8.29
CA ASN A 264 -20.52 11.20 -8.13
C ASN A 264 -19.34 12.02 -8.66
N GLU A 265 -19.60 12.82 -9.69
CA GLU A 265 -18.59 13.63 -10.38
C GLU A 265 -18.10 14.82 -9.56
N ILE A 266 -18.91 15.32 -8.63
CA ILE A 266 -18.50 16.39 -7.69
C ILE A 266 -17.54 15.82 -6.66
N ALA A 267 -17.87 14.67 -6.06
CA ALA A 267 -17.01 14.00 -5.08
C ALA A 267 -15.76 13.39 -5.71
N THR A 268 -15.82 13.01 -7.00
CA THR A 268 -14.73 12.40 -7.76
C THR A 268 -14.71 12.96 -9.18
N PRO A 269 -14.11 14.15 -9.41
CA PRO A 269 -14.15 14.85 -10.72
C PRO A 269 -13.57 14.03 -11.88
N GLU A 270 -12.64 13.11 -11.61
CA GLU A 270 -12.05 12.24 -12.59
C GLU A 270 -13.10 11.34 -13.30
N ILE A 271 -14.24 11.04 -12.67
CA ILE A 271 -15.33 10.26 -13.27
C ILE A 271 -15.87 10.97 -14.52
N ALA A 272 -16.06 12.31 -14.48
CA ALA A 272 -16.55 13.07 -15.62
C ALA A 272 -15.58 12.96 -16.83
N ARG A 273 -14.27 13.10 -16.57
CA ARG A 273 -13.23 12.95 -17.61
C ARG A 273 -13.26 11.55 -18.22
N LEU A 274 -13.35 10.52 -17.39
CA LEU A 274 -13.36 9.13 -17.81
C LEU A 274 -14.63 8.76 -18.61
N ARG A 275 -15.79 9.30 -18.25
CA ARG A 275 -17.03 9.16 -19.05
C ARG A 275 -16.88 9.79 -20.44
N GLY A 276 -16.26 10.95 -20.52
CA GLY A 276 -15.93 11.58 -21.80
C GLY A 276 -15.07 10.69 -22.69
N ILE A 277 -14.06 10.04 -22.12
CA ILE A 277 -13.22 9.08 -22.84
C ILE A 277 -14.04 7.86 -23.27
N ALA A 278 -14.88 7.29 -22.40
CA ALA A 278 -15.73 6.15 -22.78
C ALA A 278 -16.67 6.48 -23.95
N THR A 279 -17.17 7.72 -24.01
CA THR A 279 -17.96 8.22 -25.15
C THR A 279 -17.13 8.32 -26.42
N GLN A 280 -15.92 8.87 -26.35
CA GLN A 280 -14.99 8.97 -27.48
C GLN A 280 -14.64 7.59 -28.05
N GLU A 281 -14.42 6.61 -27.18
CA GLU A 281 -14.09 5.22 -27.52
C GLU A 281 -15.33 4.37 -27.90
N GLN A 282 -16.53 4.95 -27.93
CA GLN A 282 -17.81 4.31 -28.31
C GLN A 282 -18.17 3.10 -27.40
N ILE A 283 -17.79 3.16 -26.13
CA ILE A 283 -18.09 2.15 -25.09
C ILE A 283 -18.80 2.74 -23.87
N ALA A 284 -19.47 3.88 -23.99
CA ALA A 284 -20.14 4.52 -22.89
C ALA A 284 -21.21 3.62 -22.23
N ASN A 285 -21.96 2.85 -23.05
CA ASN A 285 -22.99 1.93 -22.57
C ASN A 285 -22.42 0.64 -21.95
N GLU A 286 -21.21 0.28 -22.29
CA GLU A 286 -20.50 -0.89 -21.77
C GLU A 286 -19.67 -0.56 -20.51
N THR A 287 -19.42 0.72 -20.23
CA THR A 287 -18.64 1.19 -19.09
C THR A 287 -19.55 1.57 -17.91
N VAL A 288 -19.39 0.87 -16.81
CA VAL A 288 -20.20 1.06 -15.60
C VAL A 288 -19.31 1.53 -14.45
N PHE A 289 -19.53 2.75 -13.98
CA PHE A 289 -18.95 3.22 -12.73
C PHE A 289 -19.83 2.75 -11.58
N VAL A 290 -19.23 2.01 -10.64
CA VAL A 290 -19.96 1.36 -9.54
C VAL A 290 -20.02 2.24 -8.29
N GLY A 291 -19.00 3.10 -8.09
CA GLY A 291 -18.78 3.82 -6.84
C GLY A 291 -17.93 3.00 -5.84
N ARG A 292 -17.73 3.59 -4.66
CA ARG A 292 -16.94 2.96 -3.58
C ARG A 292 -17.67 1.73 -3.02
N ARG A 293 -16.92 0.69 -2.70
CA ARG A 293 -17.44 -0.51 -2.03
C ARG A 293 -16.59 -0.86 -0.81
N GLY A 294 -17.24 -1.30 0.24
CA GLY A 294 -16.58 -1.80 1.44
C GLY A 294 -15.77 -3.07 1.16
N ARG A 295 -14.62 -3.20 1.83
CA ARG A 295 -13.61 -4.24 1.61
C ARG A 295 -14.20 -5.65 1.56
N ARG A 296 -15.09 -6.02 2.48
CA ARG A 296 -15.75 -7.35 2.55
C ARG A 296 -16.55 -7.72 1.29
N ARG A 297 -16.92 -6.74 0.46
CA ARG A 297 -17.66 -6.97 -0.79
C ARG A 297 -16.72 -7.14 -2.00
N LEU A 298 -15.45 -6.73 -1.90
CA LEU A 298 -14.54 -6.68 -3.05
C LEU A 298 -14.28 -8.07 -3.65
N ARG A 299 -14.26 -9.11 -2.82
CA ARG A 299 -14.13 -10.50 -3.29
C ARG A 299 -15.14 -10.86 -4.37
N MET A 300 -16.41 -10.44 -4.21
CA MET A 300 -17.45 -10.72 -5.20
C MET A 300 -17.13 -10.06 -6.55
N PHE A 301 -16.59 -8.83 -6.55
CA PHE A 301 -16.22 -8.13 -7.78
C PHE A 301 -15.08 -8.83 -8.49
N TYR A 302 -14.02 -9.22 -7.77
CA TYR A 302 -12.92 -9.97 -8.35
C TYR A 302 -13.40 -11.30 -8.94
N SER A 303 -14.15 -12.11 -8.17
CA SER A 303 -14.61 -13.43 -8.61
C SER A 303 -15.62 -13.36 -9.77
N ALA A 304 -16.43 -12.29 -9.87
CA ALA A 304 -17.38 -12.09 -10.96
C ALA A 304 -16.71 -11.74 -12.30
N ALA A 305 -15.50 -11.19 -12.27
CA ALA A 305 -14.78 -10.75 -13.46
C ALA A 305 -14.16 -11.92 -14.24
N ASN A 306 -13.99 -11.76 -15.55
CA ASN A 306 -13.16 -12.64 -16.35
C ASN A 306 -11.68 -12.28 -16.22
N VAL A 307 -11.39 -10.98 -16.01
CA VAL A 307 -10.04 -10.46 -15.87
C VAL A 307 -10.07 -9.18 -15.04
N PHE A 308 -9.08 -9.04 -14.15
CA PHE A 308 -8.79 -7.80 -13.46
C PHE A 308 -7.73 -7.02 -14.23
N VAL A 309 -7.95 -5.72 -14.45
CA VAL A 309 -7.03 -4.85 -15.20
C VAL A 309 -6.61 -3.67 -14.33
N THR A 310 -5.31 -3.42 -14.27
CA THR A 310 -4.76 -2.24 -13.59
C THR A 310 -3.54 -1.73 -14.34
N THR A 311 -3.60 -0.51 -14.88
CA THR A 311 -2.54 0.05 -15.72
C THR A 311 -2.03 1.40 -15.20
N PRO A 312 -1.57 1.50 -13.93
CA PRO A 312 -1.05 2.75 -13.39
C PRO A 312 0.24 3.18 -14.11
N TRP A 313 0.57 4.47 -14.00
CA TRP A 313 1.84 5.01 -14.50
C TRP A 313 3.03 4.53 -13.67
N TYR A 314 2.82 4.38 -12.38
CA TYR A 314 3.72 3.77 -11.41
C TYR A 314 2.90 3.24 -10.23
N GLU A 315 3.41 2.21 -9.56
CA GLU A 315 2.77 1.60 -8.39
C GLU A 315 3.86 1.03 -7.47
N PRO A 316 4.02 1.50 -6.24
CA PRO A 316 5.05 0.99 -5.33
C PRO A 316 4.94 -0.52 -5.14
N PHE A 317 3.76 -1.03 -4.79
CA PHE A 317 3.51 -2.47 -4.73
C PHE A 317 2.31 -2.90 -5.57
N GLY A 318 1.10 -2.39 -5.24
CA GLY A 318 -0.13 -2.80 -5.89
C GLY A 318 -0.82 -3.97 -5.18
N ILE A 319 -1.55 -3.70 -4.10
CA ILE A 319 -2.30 -4.72 -3.36
C ILE A 319 -3.44 -5.33 -4.20
N THR A 320 -4.10 -4.53 -5.05
CA THR A 320 -5.26 -4.97 -5.84
C THR A 320 -4.98 -6.11 -6.84
N PRO A 321 -3.84 -6.18 -7.54
CA PRO A 321 -3.45 -7.37 -8.30
C PRO A 321 -3.36 -8.64 -7.44
N VAL A 322 -2.78 -8.53 -6.25
CA VAL A 322 -2.64 -9.68 -5.33
C VAL A 322 -4.02 -10.14 -4.83
N GLU A 323 -4.91 -9.20 -4.50
CA GLU A 323 -6.30 -9.52 -4.12
C GLU A 323 -7.08 -10.22 -5.26
N ALA A 324 -6.87 -9.77 -6.52
CA ALA A 324 -7.47 -10.41 -7.69
C ALA A 324 -6.94 -11.84 -7.87
N MET A 325 -5.62 -12.04 -7.79
CA MET A 325 -4.99 -13.37 -7.84
C MET A 325 -5.50 -14.27 -6.71
N ALA A 326 -5.63 -13.75 -5.49
CA ALA A 326 -6.18 -14.47 -4.34
C ALA A 326 -7.64 -14.93 -4.54
N CYS A 327 -8.39 -14.24 -5.42
CA CYS A 327 -9.74 -14.63 -5.84
C CYS A 327 -9.75 -15.56 -7.08
N GLY A 328 -8.59 -15.99 -7.57
CA GLY A 328 -8.48 -16.85 -8.77
C GLY A 328 -8.75 -16.10 -10.08
N THR A 329 -8.67 -14.77 -10.09
CA THR A 329 -8.95 -13.94 -11.25
C THR A 329 -7.64 -13.56 -11.94
N PRO A 330 -7.46 -13.88 -13.24
CA PRO A 330 -6.25 -13.50 -13.97
C PRO A 330 -6.09 -11.98 -14.04
N VAL A 331 -4.85 -11.51 -14.05
CA VAL A 331 -4.51 -10.09 -14.00
C VAL A 331 -3.86 -9.64 -15.31
N ILE A 332 -4.27 -8.49 -15.84
CA ILE A 332 -3.47 -7.73 -16.79
C ILE A 332 -3.03 -6.45 -16.10
N GLY A 333 -1.72 -6.34 -15.84
CA GLY A 333 -1.11 -5.21 -15.13
C GLY A 333 -0.18 -4.40 -16.00
N ALA A 334 0.04 -3.12 -15.68
CA ALA A 334 1.15 -2.37 -16.26
C ALA A 334 2.50 -2.94 -15.78
N ASP A 335 3.49 -2.96 -16.66
CA ASP A 335 4.86 -3.40 -16.39
C ASP A 335 5.63 -2.32 -15.60
N VAL A 336 5.19 -2.08 -14.35
CA VAL A 336 5.74 -1.04 -13.46
C VAL A 336 5.80 -1.53 -12.01
N GLY A 337 6.82 -1.11 -11.30
CA GLY A 337 6.97 -1.26 -9.84
C GLY A 337 6.59 -2.64 -9.32
N GLY A 338 5.85 -2.68 -8.22
CA GLY A 338 5.44 -3.94 -7.58
C GLY A 338 4.48 -4.80 -8.41
N ILE A 339 3.79 -4.25 -9.41
CA ILE A 339 2.95 -5.06 -10.32
C ILE A 339 3.82 -6.01 -11.14
N ARG A 340 4.98 -5.52 -11.65
CA ARG A 340 5.98 -6.36 -12.34
C ARG A 340 6.46 -7.51 -11.46
N HIS A 341 6.54 -7.30 -10.16
CA HIS A 341 6.95 -8.32 -9.21
C HIS A 341 5.82 -9.30 -8.87
N SER A 342 4.61 -8.80 -8.62
CA SER A 342 3.49 -9.63 -8.18
C SER A 342 2.91 -10.48 -9.32
N VAL A 343 2.84 -9.95 -10.56
CA VAL A 343 2.31 -10.65 -11.73
C VAL A 343 3.45 -11.27 -12.54
N LYS A 344 3.49 -12.59 -12.65
CA LYS A 344 4.41 -13.29 -13.56
C LYS A 344 3.82 -13.32 -14.98
N HIS A 345 4.51 -12.60 -15.88
CA HIS A 345 4.09 -12.46 -17.29
C HIS A 345 3.98 -13.82 -17.99
N GLY A 346 2.79 -14.12 -18.53
CA GLY A 346 2.50 -15.37 -19.23
C GLY A 346 2.14 -16.56 -18.32
N GLU A 347 2.29 -16.43 -17.02
CA GLU A 347 2.02 -17.50 -16.03
C GLU A 347 0.79 -17.16 -15.16
N THR A 348 0.83 -16.06 -14.40
CA THR A 348 -0.26 -15.64 -13.51
C THR A 348 -1.11 -14.52 -14.10
N GLY A 349 -0.74 -14.02 -15.25
CA GLY A 349 -1.37 -12.92 -15.95
C GLY A 349 -0.46 -12.33 -17.03
N TRP A 350 -0.78 -11.12 -17.46
CA TRP A 350 -0.01 -10.41 -18.46
C TRP A 350 0.49 -9.07 -17.93
N LEU A 351 1.72 -8.70 -18.30
CA LEU A 351 2.25 -7.34 -18.15
C LEU A 351 2.19 -6.64 -19.52
N VAL A 352 1.72 -5.40 -19.50
CA VAL A 352 1.65 -4.53 -20.69
C VAL A 352 2.38 -3.22 -20.41
N PRO A 353 2.94 -2.54 -21.44
CA PRO A 353 3.49 -1.22 -21.24
C PRO A 353 2.43 -0.26 -20.67
N PRO A 354 2.80 0.66 -19.74
CA PRO A 354 1.87 1.69 -19.31
C PRO A 354 1.47 2.59 -20.47
N ARG A 355 0.22 3.08 -20.46
CA ARG A 355 -0.33 3.96 -21.51
C ARG A 355 -0.34 3.34 -22.92
N ASP A 356 -0.42 2.02 -23.02
CA ASP A 356 -0.55 1.29 -24.29
C ASP A 356 -1.89 0.53 -24.35
N PRO A 357 -2.96 1.19 -24.84
CA PRO A 357 -4.27 0.56 -24.95
C PRO A 357 -4.32 -0.56 -26.00
N ALA A 358 -3.46 -0.53 -27.04
CA ALA A 358 -3.43 -1.56 -28.06
C ALA A 358 -2.84 -2.87 -27.52
N ALA A 359 -1.73 -2.80 -26.76
CA ALA A 359 -1.17 -3.96 -26.07
C ALA A 359 -2.17 -4.56 -25.07
N LEU A 360 -2.92 -3.71 -24.35
CA LEU A 360 -3.97 -4.16 -23.43
C LEU A 360 -5.09 -4.88 -24.20
N ALA A 361 -5.60 -4.30 -25.28
CA ALA A 361 -6.66 -4.89 -26.11
C ALA A 361 -6.28 -6.28 -26.65
N MET A 362 -5.04 -6.44 -27.11
CA MET A 362 -4.52 -7.73 -27.58
C MET A 362 -4.57 -8.80 -26.49
N LYS A 363 -4.14 -8.46 -25.25
CA LYS A 363 -4.17 -9.42 -24.12
C LYS A 363 -5.58 -9.73 -23.65
N LEU A 364 -6.48 -8.75 -23.65
CA LEU A 364 -7.91 -8.97 -23.41
C LEU A 364 -8.52 -9.91 -24.43
N ALA A 365 -8.22 -9.71 -25.74
CA ALA A 365 -8.70 -10.58 -26.80
C ALA A 365 -8.18 -12.01 -26.65
N THR A 366 -6.94 -12.19 -26.24
CA THR A 366 -6.35 -13.50 -25.96
C THR A 366 -7.13 -14.24 -24.87
N LEU A 367 -7.38 -13.59 -23.72
CA LEU A 367 -8.12 -14.21 -22.61
C LEU A 367 -9.59 -14.50 -22.95
N GLN A 368 -10.21 -13.65 -23.75
CA GLN A 368 -11.60 -13.86 -24.17
C GLN A 368 -11.74 -15.06 -25.13
N ARG A 369 -10.77 -15.25 -26.06
CA ARG A 369 -10.77 -16.35 -27.02
C ARG A 369 -10.32 -17.69 -26.44
N ASP A 370 -9.54 -17.66 -25.35
CA ASP A 370 -9.05 -18.86 -24.65
C ASP A 370 -9.43 -18.79 -23.15
N PRO A 371 -10.68 -19.18 -22.82
CA PRO A 371 -11.13 -19.24 -21.43
C PRO A 371 -10.34 -20.21 -20.55
N GLU A 372 -9.77 -21.26 -21.16
CA GLU A 372 -8.96 -22.25 -20.44
C GLU A 372 -7.61 -21.66 -20.04
N LEU A 373 -6.98 -20.86 -20.90
CA LEU A 373 -5.80 -20.08 -20.52
C LEU A 373 -6.10 -19.11 -19.36
N ALA A 374 -7.24 -18.40 -19.44
CA ALA A 374 -7.67 -17.49 -18.39
C ALA A 374 -7.85 -18.25 -17.04
N ARG A 375 -8.44 -19.44 -17.07
CA ARG A 375 -8.59 -20.29 -15.88
C ARG A 375 -7.24 -20.71 -15.30
N ARG A 376 -6.33 -21.25 -16.15
CA ARG A 376 -4.97 -21.63 -15.72
C ARG A 376 -4.20 -20.48 -15.10
N MET A 377 -4.25 -19.28 -15.71
CA MET A 377 -3.61 -18.09 -15.16
C MET A 377 -4.20 -17.68 -13.81
N GLY A 378 -5.51 -17.79 -13.64
CA GLY A 378 -6.18 -17.50 -12.38
C GLY A 378 -5.74 -18.48 -11.27
N GLU A 379 -5.65 -19.77 -11.59
CA GLU A 379 -5.19 -20.81 -10.64
C GLU A 379 -3.71 -20.61 -10.26
N ALA A 380 -2.85 -20.35 -11.23
CA ALA A 380 -1.45 -20.04 -10.97
C ALA A 380 -1.29 -18.76 -10.13
N GLY A 381 -2.12 -17.74 -10.40
CA GLY A 381 -2.18 -16.51 -9.61
C GLY A 381 -2.58 -16.76 -8.17
N LEU A 382 -3.60 -17.59 -7.94
CA LEU A 382 -4.05 -17.97 -6.60
C LEU A 382 -2.94 -18.70 -5.83
N ALA A 383 -2.31 -19.69 -6.46
CA ALA A 383 -1.21 -20.46 -5.84
C ALA A 383 -0.05 -19.52 -5.45
N ARG A 384 0.33 -18.61 -6.34
CA ARG A 384 1.38 -17.62 -6.07
C ARG A 384 1.01 -16.66 -4.94
N ALA A 385 -0.23 -16.13 -4.95
CA ALA A 385 -0.68 -15.21 -3.90
C ALA A 385 -0.63 -15.88 -2.52
N GLN A 386 -1.07 -17.13 -2.42
CA GLN A 386 -1.04 -17.91 -1.17
C GLN A 386 0.38 -18.23 -0.70
N ALA A 387 1.31 -18.46 -1.61
CA ALA A 387 2.68 -18.80 -1.28
C ALA A 387 3.53 -17.58 -0.86
N GLU A 388 3.31 -16.42 -1.48
CA GLU A 388 4.27 -15.31 -1.38
C GLU A 388 3.68 -14.03 -0.77
N PHE A 389 2.34 -13.83 -0.77
CA PHE A 389 1.75 -12.54 -0.44
C PHE A 389 0.71 -12.60 0.68
N THR A 390 0.91 -13.43 1.71
CA THR A 390 0.03 -13.45 2.88
C THR A 390 0.48 -12.43 3.92
N TRP A 391 -0.46 -11.77 4.62
CA TRP A 391 -0.09 -10.86 5.73
C TRP A 391 0.62 -11.57 6.87
N SER A 392 0.40 -12.88 7.07
CA SER A 392 1.18 -13.67 8.03
C SER A 392 2.65 -13.74 7.64
N GLY A 393 2.96 -14.10 6.37
CA GLY A 393 4.34 -14.13 5.87
C GLY A 393 5.03 -12.76 5.93
N VAL A 394 4.29 -11.67 5.64
CA VAL A 394 4.77 -10.30 5.83
C VAL A 394 5.16 -10.02 7.30
N ALA A 395 4.29 -10.40 8.26
CA ALA A 395 4.56 -10.17 9.67
C ALA A 395 5.72 -11.02 10.19
N ASP A 396 5.89 -12.24 9.69
CA ASP A 396 7.02 -13.10 10.02
C ASP A 396 8.34 -12.48 9.54
N SER A 397 8.41 -12.04 8.29
CA SER A 397 9.58 -11.33 7.73
C SER A 397 9.90 -10.06 8.52
N LEU A 398 8.90 -9.24 8.81
CA LEU A 398 9.08 -8.04 9.63
C LEU A 398 9.56 -8.37 11.06
N THR A 399 9.07 -9.47 11.65
CA THR A 399 9.49 -9.91 12.99
C THR A 399 10.98 -10.24 13.03
N ASP A 400 11.49 -10.90 12.01
CA ASP A 400 12.92 -11.25 11.93
C ASP A 400 13.80 -9.99 11.76
N ILE A 401 13.36 -9.04 10.93
CA ILE A 401 14.03 -7.74 10.79
C ILE A 401 14.01 -6.97 12.12
N TYR A 402 12.87 -6.92 12.82
CA TYR A 402 12.78 -6.24 14.11
C TYR A 402 13.67 -6.86 15.18
N ARG A 403 13.80 -8.18 15.22
CA ARG A 403 14.74 -8.87 16.12
C ARG A 403 16.17 -8.47 15.79
N ARG A 404 16.58 -8.53 14.53
CA ARG A 404 17.91 -8.16 14.08
C ARG A 404 18.27 -6.74 14.51
N VAL A 405 17.43 -5.74 14.26
CA VAL A 405 17.76 -4.35 14.61
C VAL A 405 17.70 -4.08 16.12
N ALA A 406 16.86 -4.79 16.89
CA ALA A 406 16.80 -4.67 18.33
C ALA A 406 18.04 -5.30 19.00
N ASP A 407 18.52 -6.43 18.53
CA ASP A 407 19.71 -7.12 19.06
C ASP A 407 20.97 -6.32 18.83
N VAL A 408 21.17 -5.78 17.62
CA VAL A 408 22.29 -4.90 17.28
C VAL A 408 22.34 -3.69 18.23
N ASN A 409 21.21 -3.04 18.46
CA ASN A 409 21.15 -1.87 19.35
C ASN A 409 21.48 -2.22 20.83
N THR A 410 21.09 -3.42 21.26
CA THR A 410 21.41 -3.92 22.62
C THR A 410 22.92 -4.16 22.81
N VAL A 411 23.59 -4.63 21.78
CA VAL A 411 25.06 -4.85 21.80
C VAL A 411 25.80 -3.50 21.88
N PHE A 412 25.41 -2.52 21.05
CA PHE A 412 26.01 -1.19 21.07
C PHE A 412 25.82 -0.47 22.42
N ALA A 413 24.60 -0.49 22.98
CA ALA A 413 24.31 0.13 24.27
C ALA A 413 25.14 -0.50 25.43
N ARG A 414 25.41 -1.80 25.37
CA ARG A 414 26.28 -2.50 26.35
C ARG A 414 27.76 -2.14 26.19
N SER A 415 28.24 -1.99 24.94
CA SER A 415 29.62 -1.60 24.68
C SER A 415 29.93 -0.18 25.18
N GLU A 416 29.05 0.80 24.90
CA GLU A 416 29.17 2.17 25.37
C GLU A 416 29.12 2.25 26.93
N SER A 417 28.24 1.49 27.57
CA SER A 417 28.15 1.42 29.03
C SER A 417 29.41 0.81 29.65
N THR A 418 30.02 -0.17 28.99
CA THR A 418 31.25 -0.82 29.47
C THR A 418 32.47 0.09 29.29
N GLU A 419 32.53 0.86 28.21
CA GLU A 419 33.58 1.86 27.97
C GLU A 419 33.48 3.04 28.95
N ALA A 420 32.26 3.53 29.19
CA ALA A 420 32.02 4.60 30.18
C ALA A 420 32.41 4.17 31.60
N LEU A 421 32.12 2.92 32.00
CA LEU A 421 32.54 2.35 33.30
C LEU A 421 34.05 2.18 33.39
N ARG A 422 34.74 1.78 32.33
CA ARG A 422 36.20 1.68 32.26
C ARG A 422 36.90 3.05 32.35
N SER A 423 36.31 4.04 31.64
CA SER A 423 36.82 5.43 31.68
C SER A 423 36.66 6.06 33.10
N ALA A 424 35.49 5.79 33.76
CA ALA A 424 35.24 6.27 35.15
C ALA A 424 36.15 5.58 36.17
N ALA A 425 36.50 4.30 36.02
CA ALA A 425 37.38 3.55 36.89
C ALA A 425 38.87 3.92 36.70
N GLY A 426 39.28 4.29 35.47
CA GLY A 426 40.64 4.74 35.19
C GLY A 426 40.96 6.16 35.68
N GLY A 427 39.97 7.02 35.88
CA GLY A 427 40.13 8.38 36.41
C GLY A 427 40.21 8.47 37.95
N ALA A 428 40.00 7.37 38.67
CA ALA A 428 40.05 7.33 40.16
C ALA A 428 41.39 6.79 40.69
N ALA A 429 42.34 6.43 39.83
CA ALA A 429 43.66 5.86 40.17
C ALA A 429 44.88 6.78 39.81
N GLY A 430 44.60 8.09 39.54
CA GLY A 430 45.62 9.09 39.24
C GLY A 430 45.80 10.14 40.33
#